data_b6c49b369fc6ec53c187599d2ca8b865
#
_entry.id   b6c49b369fc6ec53c187599d2ca8b865
#
_cell.length_a   1.000
_cell.length_b   1.000
_cell.length_c   1.000
_cell.angle_alpha   90.00
_cell.angle_beta   90.00
_cell.angle_gamma   90.00
#
_symmetry.space_group_name_H-M   'P 1'
#
loop_
_entity.id
_entity.type
_entity.pdbx_description
1 polymer ?
#
loop_
_entity_poly.entity_id
_entity_poly.type
_entity_poly.pdbx_seq_one_letter_code
_entity_poly.pdbx_strand_id
1 'polypeptide(L)'
;GRVAHAMLLYENEGCGALALALAYVQYLNCTNPSDGDSCGKCLSCKQMEKLIHPDVHFVFPVNKGPKTSDDKPTSESYIKYWRELAAADPYFTEADLQKAIGIESKNGLIAVAEARSIISKLSLTSVADGYKAVVFYLPEKMNQETANRLLKMVEEPPEKTIFLFITHAPEKVLQTIFS
;
A
#
# COMPACT_ATOMS: atom_id res chain seq x y z
N GLY A 1 19.37 13.76 1.27
CA GLY A 1 19.01 13.21 2.57
C GLY A 1 18.73 11.71 2.50
N ARG A 2 18.66 11.07 3.65
CA ARG A 2 18.32 9.64 3.71
C ARG A 2 16.81 9.44 3.60
N VAL A 3 16.41 8.45 2.80
CA VAL A 3 15.03 8.01 2.73
C VAL A 3 14.84 6.86 3.72
N ALA A 4 13.89 6.99 4.64
CA ALA A 4 13.56 5.91 5.57
C ALA A 4 12.96 4.73 4.80
N HIS A 5 13.40 3.52 5.10
CA HIS A 5 12.92 2.32 4.40
C HIS A 5 11.56 1.82 4.93
N ALA A 6 11.14 2.25 6.11
CA ALA A 6 9.83 1.93 6.69
C ALA A 6 9.31 3.11 7.49
N MET A 7 8.05 3.47 7.25
CA MET A 7 7.38 4.56 7.97
C MET A 7 5.97 4.13 8.37
N LEU A 8 5.60 4.47 9.61
CA LEU A 8 4.25 4.26 10.12
C LEU A 8 3.54 5.61 10.18
N LEU A 9 2.45 5.74 9.44
CA LEU A 9 1.59 6.92 9.41
C LEU A 9 0.32 6.61 10.19
N TYR A 10 0.16 7.28 11.33
CA TYR A 10 -1.06 7.17 12.13
C TYR A 10 -2.04 8.28 11.74
N GLU A 11 -3.31 7.92 11.59
CA GLU A 11 -4.37 8.90 11.37
C GLU A 11 -5.66 8.48 12.06
N ASN A 12 -6.50 9.47 12.36
CA ASN A 12 -7.93 9.24 12.51
C ASN A 12 -8.50 9.04 11.11
N GLU A 13 -9.52 8.21 10.99
CA GLU A 13 -10.08 7.82 9.70
C GLU A 13 -10.45 9.04 8.84
N GLY A 14 -10.03 9.04 7.58
CA GLY A 14 -10.33 10.10 6.64
C GLY A 14 -9.45 11.36 6.73
N CYS A 15 -8.36 11.33 7.51
CA CYS A 15 -7.51 12.50 7.73
C CYS A 15 -6.37 12.70 6.74
N GLY A 16 -6.21 11.81 5.76
CA GLY A 16 -5.32 12.05 4.62
C GLY A 16 -3.95 11.40 4.67
N ALA A 17 -3.72 10.40 5.52
CA ALA A 17 -2.44 9.69 5.56
C ALA A 17 -2.15 9.00 4.22
N LEU A 18 -3.16 8.42 3.57
CA LEU A 18 -2.97 7.82 2.24
C LEU A 18 -2.60 8.88 1.20
N ALA A 19 -3.27 10.04 1.21
CA ALA A 19 -2.95 11.13 0.29
C ALA A 19 -1.49 11.57 0.46
N LEU A 20 -1.03 11.69 1.70
CA LEU A 20 0.36 12.04 2.01
C LEU A 20 1.34 10.95 1.52
N ALA A 21 1.03 9.68 1.76
CA ALA A 21 1.85 8.56 1.31
C ALA A 21 1.98 8.54 -0.22
N LEU A 22 0.88 8.75 -0.93
CA LEU A 22 0.87 8.79 -2.40
C LEU A 22 1.70 9.96 -2.93
N ALA A 23 1.57 11.14 -2.33
CA ALA A 23 2.35 12.32 -2.71
C ALA A 23 3.85 12.10 -2.46
N TYR A 24 4.20 11.48 -1.35
CA TYR A 24 5.58 11.17 -1.00
C TYR A 24 6.21 10.19 -2.00
N VAL A 25 5.53 9.11 -2.33
CA VAL A 25 6.01 8.12 -3.33
C VAL A 25 6.13 8.76 -4.70
N GLN A 26 5.18 9.61 -5.09
CA GLN A 26 5.24 10.34 -6.35
C GLN A 26 6.46 11.25 -6.41
N TYR A 27 6.74 11.97 -5.33
CA TYR A 27 7.91 12.84 -5.23
C TYR A 27 9.22 12.04 -5.37
N LEU A 28 9.34 10.92 -4.66
CA LEU A 28 10.54 10.08 -4.70
C LEU A 28 10.81 9.50 -6.10
N ASN A 29 9.77 9.23 -6.86
CA ASN A 29 9.87 8.62 -8.20
C ASN A 29 9.78 9.64 -9.34
N CYS A 30 9.53 10.90 -9.04
CA CYS A 30 9.50 11.96 -10.04
C CYS A 30 10.88 12.14 -10.67
N THR A 31 10.95 12.20 -12.00
CA THR A 31 12.21 12.37 -12.73
C THR A 31 12.64 13.84 -12.84
N ASN A 32 11.78 14.78 -12.48
CA ASN A 32 12.06 16.22 -12.58
C ASN A 32 11.39 17.02 -11.45
N PRO A 33 11.70 16.69 -10.16
CA PRO A 33 11.12 17.42 -9.04
C PRO A 33 11.62 18.86 -9.00
N SER A 34 10.77 19.76 -8.53
CA SER A 34 11.04 21.20 -8.44
C SER A 34 10.40 21.76 -7.18
N ASP A 35 11.15 22.62 -6.46
CA ASP A 35 10.68 23.30 -5.25
C ASP A 35 10.11 22.34 -4.17
N GLY A 36 10.69 21.16 -4.05
CA GLY A 36 10.27 20.18 -3.07
C GLY A 36 8.99 19.43 -3.43
N ASP A 37 8.55 19.49 -4.69
CA ASP A 37 7.35 18.82 -5.16
C ASP A 37 7.60 18.04 -6.45
N SER A 38 6.72 17.09 -6.75
CA SER A 38 6.75 16.35 -8.01
C SER A 38 6.28 17.24 -9.17
N CYS A 39 6.76 16.94 -10.38
CA CYS A 39 6.45 17.78 -11.56
C CYS A 39 5.02 17.59 -12.08
N GLY A 40 4.38 16.48 -11.77
CA GLY A 40 3.02 16.13 -12.26
C GLY A 40 2.95 15.81 -13.76
N LYS A 41 4.07 15.82 -14.48
CA LYS A 41 4.10 15.73 -15.95
C LYS A 41 4.90 14.54 -16.48
N CYS A 42 5.91 14.06 -15.75
CA CYS A 42 6.71 12.93 -16.19
C CYS A 42 5.90 11.64 -16.20
N LEU A 43 6.39 10.60 -16.84
CA LEU A 43 5.70 9.32 -16.92
C LEU A 43 5.37 8.76 -15.55
N SER A 44 6.33 8.81 -14.61
CA SER A 44 6.13 8.35 -13.23
C SER A 44 4.98 9.09 -12.55
N CYS A 45 4.95 10.41 -12.62
CA CYS A 45 3.86 11.21 -12.04
C CYS A 45 2.50 10.87 -12.66
N LYS A 46 2.43 10.69 -13.98
CA LYS A 46 1.19 10.29 -14.64
C LYS A 46 0.72 8.91 -14.24
N GLN A 47 1.64 7.97 -14.06
CA GLN A 47 1.32 6.63 -13.58
C GLN A 47 0.84 6.67 -12.13
N MET A 48 1.44 7.52 -11.28
CA MET A 48 1.00 7.70 -9.90
C MET A 48 -0.39 8.33 -9.81
N GLU A 49 -0.72 9.24 -10.69
CA GLU A 49 -2.06 9.85 -10.73
C GLU A 49 -3.17 8.80 -10.89
N LYS A 50 -2.90 7.75 -11.66
CA LYS A 50 -3.82 6.64 -11.90
C LYS A 50 -3.55 5.44 -11.00
N LEU A 51 -2.55 5.52 -10.11
CA LEU A 51 -2.11 4.43 -9.22
C LEU A 51 -1.71 3.16 -9.97
N ILE A 52 -1.13 3.31 -11.15
CA ILE A 52 -0.67 2.21 -12.03
C ILE A 52 0.85 2.15 -12.17
N HIS A 53 1.60 2.85 -11.32
CA HIS A 53 3.07 2.79 -11.38
C HIS A 53 3.53 1.36 -11.12
N PRO A 54 4.37 0.77 -11.99
CA PRO A 54 4.71 -0.66 -11.91
C PRO A 54 5.56 -1.04 -10.68
N ASP A 55 6.24 -0.08 -10.07
CA ASP A 55 7.08 -0.30 -8.89
C ASP A 55 6.37 0.11 -7.58
N VAL A 56 5.10 0.47 -7.65
CA VAL A 56 4.30 0.87 -6.47
C VAL A 56 3.17 -0.13 -6.28
N HIS A 57 3.16 -0.78 -5.12
CA HIS A 57 2.20 -1.84 -4.79
C HIS A 57 1.36 -1.45 -3.60
N PHE A 58 0.11 -1.92 -3.58
CA PHE A 58 -0.85 -1.62 -2.52
C PHE A 58 -1.31 -2.90 -1.85
N VAL A 59 -1.37 -2.86 -0.53
CA VAL A 59 -1.91 -3.94 0.30
C VAL A 59 -3.00 -3.34 1.18
N PHE A 60 -4.18 -3.94 1.15
CA PHE A 60 -5.33 -3.50 1.92
C PHE A 60 -6.17 -4.70 2.35
N PRO A 61 -7.01 -4.53 3.39
CA PRO A 61 -7.85 -5.63 3.88
C PRO A 61 -8.87 -6.08 2.83
N VAL A 62 -8.94 -7.39 2.62
CA VAL A 62 -9.86 -8.00 1.66
C VAL A 62 -10.54 -9.22 2.28
N ASN A 63 -11.58 -9.70 1.64
CA ASN A 63 -12.23 -10.97 1.94
C ASN A 63 -12.90 -11.48 0.68
N LYS A 64 -13.32 -12.72 0.72
CA LYS A 64 -14.06 -13.33 -0.40
C LYS A 64 -15.41 -12.61 -0.58
N GLY A 65 -15.74 -12.28 -1.81
CA GLY A 65 -16.97 -11.56 -2.14
C GLY A 65 -17.37 -11.73 -3.60
N PRO A 66 -18.51 -11.13 -4.00
CA PRO A 66 -19.08 -11.34 -5.34
C PRO A 66 -18.27 -10.74 -6.49
N LYS A 67 -17.32 -9.86 -6.19
CA LYS A 67 -16.51 -9.18 -7.23
C LYS A 67 -15.22 -9.92 -7.58
N THR A 68 -14.98 -11.08 -6.99
CA THR A 68 -13.84 -11.94 -7.34
C THR A 68 -14.25 -13.41 -7.34
N SER A 69 -13.61 -14.20 -8.18
CA SER A 69 -13.72 -15.65 -8.18
C SER A 69 -12.60 -16.34 -7.39
N ASP A 70 -11.64 -15.56 -6.86
CA ASP A 70 -10.50 -16.10 -6.14
C ASP A 70 -10.94 -16.69 -4.80
N ASP A 71 -10.51 -17.94 -4.51
CA ASP A 71 -10.80 -18.59 -3.23
C ASP A 71 -10.01 -17.96 -2.07
N LYS A 72 -8.80 -17.50 -2.35
CA LYS A 72 -7.94 -16.80 -1.39
C LYS A 72 -7.57 -15.42 -1.95
N PRO A 73 -8.51 -14.46 -1.90
CA PRO A 73 -8.28 -13.16 -2.53
C PRO A 73 -7.14 -12.40 -1.86
N THR A 74 -6.45 -11.63 -2.67
CA THR A 74 -5.44 -10.67 -2.25
C THR A 74 -5.85 -9.28 -2.72
N SER A 75 -5.06 -8.27 -2.40
CA SER A 75 -5.29 -6.92 -2.89
C SER A 75 -5.33 -6.87 -4.42
N GLU A 76 -4.53 -7.71 -5.09
CA GLU A 76 -4.52 -7.80 -6.55
C GLU A 76 -5.89 -8.23 -7.11
N SER A 77 -6.63 -9.06 -6.38
CA SER A 77 -7.99 -9.47 -6.76
C SER A 77 -8.96 -8.29 -6.88
N TYR A 78 -8.69 -7.20 -6.19
CA TYR A 78 -9.55 -6.01 -6.12
C TYR A 78 -8.84 -4.72 -6.52
N ILE A 79 -7.66 -4.80 -7.12
CA ILE A 79 -6.82 -3.61 -7.37
C ILE A 79 -7.52 -2.57 -8.27
N LYS A 80 -8.35 -3.00 -9.18
CA LYS A 80 -9.14 -2.13 -10.04
C LYS A 80 -10.04 -1.20 -9.22
N TYR A 81 -10.74 -1.76 -8.23
CA TYR A 81 -11.65 -1.00 -7.37
C TYR A 81 -10.89 -0.08 -6.42
N TRP A 82 -9.75 -0.54 -5.90
CA TRP A 82 -8.86 0.30 -5.11
C TRP A 82 -8.39 1.52 -5.89
N ARG A 83 -7.93 1.33 -7.12
CA ARG A 83 -7.46 2.42 -7.97
C ARG A 83 -8.55 3.44 -8.24
N GLU A 84 -9.74 2.98 -8.57
CA GLU A 84 -10.90 3.86 -8.82
C GLU A 84 -11.23 4.67 -7.57
N LEU A 85 -11.30 4.03 -6.42
CA LEU A 85 -11.62 4.68 -5.16
C LEU A 85 -10.54 5.68 -4.75
N ALA A 86 -9.30 5.26 -4.67
CA ALA A 86 -8.20 6.08 -4.17
C ALA A 86 -7.84 7.24 -5.12
N ALA A 87 -7.98 7.05 -6.43
CA ALA A 87 -7.76 8.12 -7.40
C ALA A 87 -8.87 9.18 -7.34
N ALA A 88 -10.11 8.77 -7.08
CA ALA A 88 -11.24 9.70 -6.95
C ALA A 88 -11.21 10.46 -5.61
N ASP A 89 -10.87 9.76 -4.51
CA ASP A 89 -10.86 10.34 -3.16
C ASP A 89 -9.90 9.57 -2.25
N PRO A 90 -8.65 10.04 -2.05
CA PRO A 90 -7.69 9.35 -1.18
C PRO A 90 -8.00 9.53 0.32
N TYR A 91 -9.08 10.23 0.67
CA TYR A 91 -9.56 10.38 2.05
C TYR A 91 -10.68 9.40 2.40
N PHE A 92 -10.88 8.36 1.60
CA PHE A 92 -11.93 7.37 1.83
C PHE A 92 -11.77 6.66 3.19
N THR A 93 -12.88 6.13 3.70
CA THR A 93 -12.92 5.35 4.95
C THR A 93 -12.79 3.85 4.67
N GLU A 94 -12.56 3.06 5.73
CA GLU A 94 -12.59 1.60 5.59
C GLU A 94 -13.95 1.10 5.08
N ALA A 95 -15.03 1.71 5.54
CA ALA A 95 -16.38 1.39 5.06
C ALA A 95 -16.54 1.64 3.56
N ASP A 96 -15.99 2.73 3.06
CA ASP A 96 -16.00 3.04 1.62
C ASP A 96 -15.24 1.97 0.83
N LEU A 97 -14.09 1.52 1.34
CA LEU A 97 -13.31 0.46 0.71
C LEU A 97 -14.08 -0.85 0.69
N GLN A 98 -14.67 -1.25 1.81
CA GLN A 98 -15.48 -2.48 1.91
C GLN A 98 -16.63 -2.45 0.90
N LYS A 99 -17.28 -1.32 0.75
CA LYS A 99 -18.35 -1.12 -0.23
C LYS A 99 -17.82 -1.22 -1.66
N ALA A 100 -16.70 -0.59 -1.95
CA ALA A 100 -16.10 -0.60 -3.28
C ALA A 100 -15.74 -2.01 -3.75
N ILE A 101 -15.24 -2.85 -2.85
CA ILE A 101 -14.84 -4.23 -3.18
C ILE A 101 -15.95 -5.26 -2.90
N GLY A 102 -17.11 -4.84 -2.38
CA GLY A 102 -18.28 -5.70 -2.21
C GLY A 102 -18.22 -6.66 -1.03
N ILE A 103 -17.55 -6.29 0.06
CA ILE A 103 -17.43 -7.13 1.27
C ILE A 103 -18.04 -6.47 2.51
N GLU A 104 -19.08 -5.66 2.35
CA GLU A 104 -19.68 -4.86 3.44
C GLU A 104 -20.14 -5.70 4.64
N SER A 105 -20.56 -6.94 4.40
CA SER A 105 -21.02 -7.85 5.44
C SER A 105 -19.89 -8.66 6.10
N LYS A 106 -18.64 -8.43 5.73
CA LYS A 106 -17.49 -9.21 6.19
C LYS A 106 -16.37 -8.30 6.68
N ASN A 107 -15.56 -8.80 7.60
CA ASN A 107 -14.34 -8.11 8.00
C ASN A 107 -13.24 -8.32 6.97
N GLY A 108 -12.59 -7.26 6.55
CA GLY A 108 -11.41 -7.35 5.71
C GLY A 108 -10.21 -7.86 6.49
N LEU A 109 -9.39 -8.68 5.85
CA LEU A 109 -8.17 -9.26 6.42
C LEU A 109 -7.03 -9.13 5.43
N ILE A 110 -5.81 -9.00 5.95
CA ILE A 110 -4.59 -9.12 5.17
C ILE A 110 -3.98 -10.48 5.51
N ALA A 111 -4.17 -11.44 4.63
CA ALA A 111 -3.81 -12.84 4.85
C ALA A 111 -2.42 -13.17 4.32
N VAL A 112 -1.91 -14.36 4.64
CA VAL A 112 -0.56 -14.78 4.27
C VAL A 112 -0.32 -14.80 2.76
N ALA A 113 -1.36 -14.98 1.95
CA ALA A 113 -1.25 -14.90 0.49
C ALA A 113 -0.77 -13.52 0.02
N GLU A 114 -1.13 -12.44 0.73
CA GLU A 114 -0.61 -11.09 0.45
C GLU A 114 0.91 -11.02 0.64
N ALA A 115 1.41 -11.60 1.73
CA ALA A 115 2.84 -11.60 2.00
C ALA A 115 3.60 -12.29 0.88
N ARG A 116 3.12 -13.43 0.41
CA ARG A 116 3.72 -14.16 -0.73
C ARG A 116 3.71 -13.31 -1.99
N SER A 117 2.59 -12.67 -2.28
CA SER A 117 2.45 -11.80 -3.46
C SER A 117 3.46 -10.65 -3.44
N ILE A 118 3.57 -9.95 -2.31
CA ILE A 118 4.50 -8.82 -2.16
C ILE A 118 5.96 -9.26 -2.25
N ILE A 119 6.32 -10.36 -1.58
CA ILE A 119 7.68 -10.91 -1.64
C ILE A 119 8.05 -11.23 -3.09
N SER A 120 7.14 -11.86 -3.84
CA SER A 120 7.35 -12.16 -5.25
C SER A 120 7.55 -10.90 -6.09
N LYS A 121 6.69 -9.89 -5.92
CA LYS A 121 6.77 -8.62 -6.66
C LYS A 121 8.06 -7.86 -6.39
N LEU A 122 8.49 -7.82 -5.14
CA LEU A 122 9.73 -7.11 -4.75
C LEU A 122 11.00 -7.85 -5.19
N SER A 123 10.92 -9.13 -5.53
CA SER A 123 12.05 -9.87 -6.07
C SER A 123 12.34 -9.55 -7.53
N LEU A 124 11.39 -8.92 -8.23
CA LEU A 124 11.55 -8.51 -9.63
C LEU A 124 12.39 -7.25 -9.73
N THR A 125 13.11 -7.10 -10.86
CA THR A 125 13.87 -5.89 -11.14
C THR A 125 12.92 -4.70 -11.33
N SER A 126 13.32 -3.54 -10.81
CA SER A 126 12.57 -2.29 -11.03
C SER A 126 12.42 -2.00 -12.52
N VAL A 127 11.22 -1.58 -12.91
CA VAL A 127 10.95 -1.12 -14.28
C VAL A 127 11.55 0.28 -14.50
N ALA A 128 11.52 1.12 -13.48
CA ALA A 128 12.10 2.45 -13.51
C ALA A 128 13.29 2.53 -12.54
N ASP A 129 14.19 3.48 -12.77
CA ASP A 129 15.35 3.70 -11.91
C ASP A 129 14.98 4.55 -10.70
N GLY A 130 14.01 4.09 -9.93
CA GLY A 130 13.49 4.77 -8.75
C GLY A 130 13.29 3.82 -7.59
N TYR A 131 12.42 4.23 -6.66
CA TYR A 131 12.08 3.44 -5.50
C TYR A 131 10.94 2.48 -5.79
N LYS A 132 11.09 1.24 -5.33
CA LYS A 132 9.95 0.34 -5.13
C LYS A 132 9.24 0.75 -3.84
N ALA A 133 7.93 0.79 -3.87
CA ALA A 133 7.16 1.15 -2.69
C ALA A 133 6.01 0.16 -2.48
N VAL A 134 5.78 -0.19 -1.21
CA VAL A 134 4.58 -0.92 -0.80
C VAL A 134 3.84 -0.07 0.21
N VAL A 135 2.61 0.28 -0.12
CA VAL A 135 1.72 1.04 0.75
C VAL A 135 0.73 0.06 1.36
N PHE A 136 0.80 -0.09 2.69
CA PHE A 136 -0.12 -0.93 3.46
C PHE A 136 -1.20 -0.06 4.06
N TYR A 137 -2.43 -0.28 3.64
CA TYR A 137 -3.59 0.34 4.26
C TYR A 137 -4.15 -0.61 5.31
N LEU A 138 -4.15 -0.18 6.58
CA LEU A 138 -4.60 -0.92 7.75
C LEU A 138 -3.81 -2.21 8.03
N PRO A 139 -2.50 -2.10 8.29
CA PRO A 139 -1.67 -3.27 8.62
C PRO A 139 -2.11 -4.00 9.90
N GLU A 140 -2.89 -3.36 10.76
CA GLU A 140 -3.51 -3.99 11.94
C GLU A 140 -4.49 -5.12 11.58
N LYS A 141 -4.88 -5.23 10.31
CA LYS A 141 -5.72 -6.33 9.82
C LYS A 141 -4.91 -7.57 9.40
N MET A 142 -3.59 -7.54 9.55
CA MET A 142 -2.74 -8.72 9.36
C MET A 142 -2.87 -9.68 10.54
N ASN A 143 -2.86 -10.99 10.25
CA ASN A 143 -2.64 -11.97 11.29
C ASN A 143 -1.14 -12.12 11.59
N GLN A 144 -0.77 -12.83 12.66
CA GLN A 144 0.62 -12.99 13.09
C GLN A 144 1.47 -13.70 12.04
N GLU A 145 0.91 -14.68 11.33
CA GLU A 145 1.63 -15.40 10.28
C GLU A 145 2.03 -14.46 9.13
N THR A 146 1.11 -13.61 8.68
CA THR A 146 1.36 -12.63 7.63
C THR A 146 2.45 -11.65 8.06
N ALA A 147 2.33 -11.11 9.26
CA ALA A 147 3.29 -10.16 9.81
C ALA A 147 4.68 -10.79 9.92
N ASN A 148 4.80 -12.02 10.40
CA ASN A 148 6.07 -12.72 10.54
C ASN A 148 6.76 -12.94 9.18
N ARG A 149 6.00 -13.23 8.13
CA ARG A 149 6.56 -13.39 6.79
C ARG A 149 7.09 -12.08 6.21
N LEU A 150 6.41 -10.98 6.48
CA LEU A 150 6.82 -9.66 5.99
C LEU A 150 7.94 -9.03 6.81
N LEU A 151 8.04 -9.38 8.10
CA LEU A 151 8.97 -8.75 9.04
C LEU A 151 10.42 -8.77 8.57
N LYS A 152 10.88 -9.91 8.07
CA LYS A 152 12.26 -10.05 7.56
C LYS A 152 12.54 -9.08 6.42
N MET A 153 11.58 -8.91 5.52
CA MET A 153 11.71 -8.00 4.39
C MET A 153 11.67 -6.54 4.83
N VAL A 154 10.86 -6.21 5.83
CA VAL A 154 10.80 -4.86 6.39
C VAL A 154 12.08 -4.50 7.14
N GLU A 155 12.68 -5.46 7.86
CA GLU A 155 13.95 -5.27 8.58
C GLU A 155 15.14 -5.12 7.63
N GLU A 156 15.18 -5.94 6.60
CA GLU A 156 16.26 -5.96 5.60
C GLU A 156 15.66 -5.82 4.20
N PRO A 157 15.19 -4.63 3.83
CA PRO A 157 14.53 -4.45 2.55
C PRO A 157 15.51 -4.56 1.38
N PRO A 158 15.04 -4.97 0.20
CA PRO A 158 15.83 -4.83 -1.02
C PRO A 158 16.25 -3.38 -1.24
N GLU A 159 17.30 -3.18 -2.02
CA GLU A 159 17.81 -1.85 -2.33
C GLU A 159 16.71 -0.96 -2.94
N LYS A 160 16.68 0.31 -2.55
CA LYS A 160 15.69 1.30 -2.99
C LYS A 160 14.25 0.82 -2.84
N THR A 161 13.95 0.18 -1.73
CA THR A 161 12.59 -0.29 -1.41
C THR A 161 12.11 0.38 -0.12
N ILE A 162 10.90 0.89 -0.13
CA ILE A 162 10.29 1.55 1.03
C ILE A 162 8.93 0.92 1.35
N PHE A 163 8.61 0.91 2.63
CA PHE A 163 7.33 0.42 3.16
C PHE A 163 6.63 1.56 3.89
N LEU A 164 5.40 1.85 3.51
CA LEU A 164 4.57 2.86 4.15
C LEU A 164 3.35 2.17 4.75
N PHE A 165 3.20 2.28 6.06
CA PHE A 165 2.09 1.68 6.80
C PHE A 165 1.13 2.77 7.25
N ILE A 166 -0.13 2.70 6.83
CA ILE A 166 -1.17 3.64 7.23
C ILE A 166 -2.09 2.94 8.21
N THR A 167 -2.13 3.39 9.45
CA THR A 167 -2.88 2.72 10.52
C THR A 167 -3.84 3.66 11.24
N HIS A 168 -4.97 3.09 11.69
CA HIS A 168 -5.89 3.74 12.61
C HIS A 168 -5.70 3.24 14.04
N ALA A 169 -4.85 2.23 14.25
CA ALA A 169 -4.60 1.59 15.53
C ALA A 169 -3.10 1.27 15.70
N PRO A 170 -2.24 2.28 15.93
CA PRO A 170 -0.79 2.09 15.95
C PRO A 170 -0.32 1.10 17.01
N GLU A 171 -0.98 1.02 18.16
CA GLU A 171 -0.64 0.06 19.22
C GLU A 171 -0.76 -1.39 18.74
N LYS A 172 -1.74 -1.71 17.91
CA LYS A 172 -1.91 -3.06 17.37
C LYS A 172 -0.80 -3.39 16.36
N VAL A 173 -0.40 -2.43 15.54
CA VAL A 173 0.68 -2.60 14.56
C VAL A 173 2.01 -2.81 15.27
N LEU A 174 2.29 -2.00 16.30
CA LEU A 174 3.52 -2.11 17.09
C LEU A 174 3.65 -3.48 17.75
N GLN A 175 2.55 -4.04 18.26
CA GLN A 175 2.55 -5.37 18.87
C GLN A 175 2.80 -6.48 17.84
N THR A 176 2.33 -6.32 16.62
CA THR A 176 2.33 -7.37 15.60
C THR A 176 3.59 -7.32 14.72
N ILE A 177 4.01 -6.14 14.30
CA ILE A 177 5.08 -5.96 13.32
C ILE A 177 6.39 -5.50 13.95
N PHE A 178 6.33 -4.66 14.97
CA PHE A 178 7.51 -4.01 15.55
C PHE A 178 7.84 -4.46 16.98
N SER A 179 7.19 -5.51 17.45
CA SER A 179 7.49 -6.07 18.78
C SER A 179 8.72 -6.96 18.76
#